data_7de377baee0698793637904b9a2106eb
#
_entry.id   7de377baee0698793637904b9a2106eb
#
_cell.length_a   1.000
_cell.length_b   1.000
_cell.length_c   1.000
_cell.angle_alpha   90.00
_cell.angle_beta   90.00
_cell.angle_gamma   90.00
#
_symmetry.space_group_name_H-M   'P 1'
#
loop_
_entity.id
_entity.type
_entity.pdbx_description
1 polymer ?
#
loop_
_entity_poly.entity_id
_entity_poly.type
_entity_poly.pdbx_seq_one_letter_code
_entity_poly.pdbx_strand_id
1 'polypeptide(L)'
;MRFGDADYATEAAKTFFDLSLSNGTTTVCSFCTIHPESVDAFFSEAQTRGLRTVGGKTCMDRNAPDGLRDTVQSAYDDSKRLLEKWHGQDRLVYAVTPRFSPTSTREQLEALGALWGEYPDCPMQTHLSEQTDEVAWVAELFPEARDYLDTYEATGLLREGGLFGHAIHLTDRERARIKETGSAVVHCPTSNTFIGSGLFDMDGLTQERQKVGLATDTGGGSSFSMLRTMAAAYEIGQLRDRPLHASELLWLATAGSAEALGLRHKIGQVKPGMEADLIVLDLASTPVIAHRAARADTIWEALFPTIMMGDDRAIREVRIMGHKVDIGA
;
A
#
# COMPACT_ATOMS: atom_id res chain seq x y z
N MET A 1 9.89 17.07 9.64
CA MET A 1 10.04 18.46 10.08
C MET A 1 8.99 19.39 9.47
N ARG A 2 8.87 19.51 8.13
CA ARG A 2 7.81 20.38 7.54
C ARG A 2 6.39 19.88 7.84
N PHE A 3 6.17 18.59 7.93
CA PHE A 3 4.86 17.99 8.19
C PHE A 3 4.34 18.15 9.63
N GLY A 4 5.13 18.70 10.53
CA GLY A 4 4.66 19.20 11.84
C GLY A 4 4.00 20.57 11.73
N ASP A 5 4.05 21.22 10.58
CA ASP A 5 3.27 22.42 10.25
C ASP A 5 1.96 21.97 9.59
N ALA A 6 0.83 22.34 10.20
CA ALA A 6 -0.50 21.89 9.78
C ALA A 6 -0.90 22.44 8.39
N ASP A 7 -0.48 23.67 8.05
CA ASP A 7 -0.79 24.28 6.75
C ASP A 7 -0.02 23.56 5.64
N TYR A 8 1.27 23.28 5.86
CA TYR A 8 2.08 22.50 4.94
C TYR A 8 1.54 21.06 4.76
N ALA A 9 1.16 20.40 5.87
CA ALA A 9 0.59 19.07 5.84
C ALA A 9 -0.73 19.03 5.05
N THR A 10 -1.57 20.05 5.21
CA THR A 10 -2.83 20.19 4.46
C THR A 10 -2.59 20.36 2.96
N GLU A 11 -1.66 21.22 2.56
CA GLU A 11 -1.30 21.42 1.14
C GLU A 11 -0.75 20.14 0.53
N ALA A 12 0.12 19.43 1.28
CA ALA A 12 0.67 18.15 0.83
C ALA A 12 -0.43 17.07 0.68
N ALA A 13 -1.38 16.99 1.60
CA ALA A 13 -2.50 16.06 1.52
C ALA A 13 -3.40 16.33 0.31
N LYS A 14 -3.71 17.58 0.02
CA LYS A 14 -4.44 17.98 -1.20
C LYS A 14 -3.71 17.53 -2.45
N THR A 15 -2.44 17.89 -2.58
CA THR A 15 -1.61 17.51 -3.73
C THR A 15 -1.54 15.99 -3.89
N PHE A 16 -1.38 15.24 -2.79
CA PHE A 16 -1.34 13.78 -2.82
C PHE A 16 -2.63 13.17 -3.37
N PHE A 17 -3.79 13.65 -2.92
CA PHE A 17 -5.06 13.13 -3.41
C PHE A 17 -5.38 13.60 -4.84
N ASP A 18 -4.99 14.81 -5.23
CA ASP A 18 -5.13 15.27 -6.62
C ASP A 18 -4.32 14.36 -7.56
N LEU A 19 -3.06 14.07 -7.23
CA LEU A 19 -2.22 13.17 -8.01
C LEU A 19 -2.71 11.72 -7.99
N SER A 20 -3.24 11.24 -6.86
CA SER A 20 -3.80 9.89 -6.77
C SER A 20 -5.04 9.74 -7.67
N LEU A 21 -5.97 10.68 -7.60
CA LEU A 21 -7.21 10.66 -8.38
C LEU A 21 -6.94 10.87 -9.88
N SER A 22 -6.04 11.79 -10.27
CA SER A 22 -5.68 11.99 -11.67
C SER A 22 -5.03 10.74 -12.30
N ASN A 23 -4.41 9.89 -11.49
CA ASN A 23 -3.88 8.59 -11.89
C ASN A 23 -4.85 7.42 -11.66
N GLY A 24 -6.13 7.69 -11.34
CA GLY A 24 -7.18 6.68 -11.23
C GLY A 24 -7.19 5.87 -9.94
N THR A 25 -6.42 6.27 -8.92
CA THR A 25 -6.41 5.60 -7.62
C THR A 25 -7.53 6.16 -6.74
N THR A 26 -8.55 5.35 -6.45
CA THR A 26 -9.75 5.73 -5.68
C THR A 26 -9.68 5.35 -4.21
N THR A 27 -8.79 4.42 -3.85
CA THR A 27 -8.52 4.01 -2.47
C THR A 27 -7.02 3.90 -2.27
N VAL A 28 -6.51 4.50 -1.20
CA VAL A 28 -5.09 4.44 -0.84
C VAL A 28 -4.91 3.81 0.53
N CYS A 29 -3.76 3.16 0.73
CA CYS A 29 -3.25 2.75 2.03
C CYS A 29 -1.88 3.39 2.20
N SER A 30 -1.78 4.40 3.08
CA SER A 30 -0.62 5.30 3.17
C SER A 30 0.11 5.22 4.49
N PHE A 31 1.44 5.22 4.42
CA PHE A 31 2.29 5.62 5.54
C PHE A 31 2.28 7.15 5.59
N CYS A 32 1.56 7.73 6.57
CA CYS A 32 1.70 9.15 6.84
C CYS A 32 3.05 9.40 7.53
N THR A 33 3.39 10.66 7.79
CA THR A 33 4.65 10.94 8.47
C THR A 33 4.57 10.64 9.98
N ILE A 34 5.67 10.80 10.69
CA ILE A 34 5.72 10.67 12.15
C ILE A 34 4.89 11.75 12.89
N HIS A 35 4.60 12.87 12.23
CA HIS A 35 3.89 13.99 12.81
C HIS A 35 2.38 13.78 12.81
N PRO A 36 1.69 13.87 13.96
CA PRO A 36 0.23 13.72 14.04
C PRO A 36 -0.54 14.66 13.10
N GLU A 37 -0.03 15.88 12.88
CA GLU A 37 -0.60 16.88 11.98
C GLU A 37 -0.74 16.36 10.55
N SER A 38 0.22 15.56 10.09
CA SER A 38 0.16 14.98 8.74
C SER A 38 -0.96 13.94 8.61
N VAL A 39 -1.25 13.21 9.67
CA VAL A 39 -2.34 12.23 9.72
C VAL A 39 -3.69 12.93 9.76
N ASP A 40 -3.79 13.98 10.59
CA ASP A 40 -4.98 14.79 10.68
C ASP A 40 -5.30 15.47 9.34
N ALA A 41 -4.31 16.03 8.66
CA ALA A 41 -4.47 16.63 7.33
C ALA A 41 -4.90 15.59 6.27
N PHE A 42 -4.26 14.41 6.27
CA PHE A 42 -4.56 13.32 5.35
C PHE A 42 -6.01 12.84 5.49
N PHE A 43 -6.47 12.55 6.70
CA PHE A 43 -7.84 12.08 6.92
C PHE A 43 -8.88 13.19 6.74
N SER A 44 -8.59 14.43 7.14
CA SER A 44 -9.51 15.57 6.91
C SER A 44 -9.76 15.81 5.43
N GLU A 45 -8.71 15.76 4.61
CA GLU A 45 -8.83 15.93 3.16
C GLU A 45 -9.56 14.75 2.52
N ALA A 46 -9.26 13.51 2.93
CA ALA A 46 -9.96 12.31 2.48
C ALA A 46 -11.45 12.36 2.81
N GLN A 47 -11.81 12.79 4.03
CA GLN A 47 -13.20 12.96 4.48
C GLN A 47 -13.93 13.99 3.64
N THR A 48 -13.31 15.15 3.41
CA THR A 48 -13.88 16.23 2.61
C THR A 48 -14.23 15.77 1.18
N ARG A 49 -13.41 14.88 0.62
CA ARG A 49 -13.62 14.30 -0.73
C ARG A 49 -14.47 13.03 -0.73
N GLY A 50 -14.89 12.53 0.43
CA GLY A 50 -15.64 11.27 0.57
C GLY A 50 -14.85 10.04 0.16
N LEU A 51 -13.51 10.05 0.26
CA LEU A 51 -12.65 8.96 -0.17
C LEU A 51 -12.66 7.80 0.84
N ARG A 52 -12.53 6.59 0.32
CA ARG A 52 -12.13 5.44 1.13
C ARG A 52 -10.62 5.43 1.25
N THR A 53 -10.15 5.45 2.50
CA THR A 53 -8.73 5.68 2.74
C THR A 53 -8.28 4.90 3.98
N VAL A 54 -7.13 4.25 3.87
CA VAL A 54 -6.41 3.62 4.97
C VAL A 54 -5.12 4.40 5.20
N GLY A 55 -4.74 4.65 6.44
CA GLY A 55 -3.50 5.33 6.74
C GLY A 55 -3.19 5.34 8.23
N GLY A 56 -1.98 5.71 8.58
CA GLY A 56 -1.57 5.79 9.97
C GLY A 56 -0.27 6.57 10.16
N LYS A 57 -0.07 7.02 11.39
CA LYS A 57 1.16 7.69 11.81
C LYS A 57 2.31 6.69 11.75
N THR A 58 3.33 7.00 10.96
CA THR A 58 4.58 6.24 10.97
C THR A 58 5.26 6.37 12.32
N CYS A 59 5.64 5.24 12.93
CA CYS A 59 6.32 5.19 14.22
C CYS A 59 7.77 4.75 14.06
N MET A 60 8.70 5.51 14.67
CA MET A 60 10.14 5.26 14.70
C MET A 60 10.71 5.81 16.00
N ASP A 61 11.57 5.07 16.71
CA ASP A 61 12.22 5.54 17.94
C ASP A 61 13.74 5.36 17.94
N ARG A 62 14.30 4.73 16.89
CA ARG A 62 15.76 4.59 16.72
C ARG A 62 16.16 4.72 15.25
N ASN A 63 17.46 4.85 15.00
CA ASN A 63 18.08 4.86 13.66
C ASN A 63 17.41 5.86 12.69
N ALA A 64 16.93 6.99 13.23
CA ALA A 64 16.31 8.09 12.50
C ALA A 64 16.82 9.42 13.05
N PRO A 65 16.78 10.51 12.27
CA PRO A 65 17.11 11.86 12.76
C PRO A 65 16.25 12.25 13.96
N ASP A 66 16.81 13.03 14.90
CA ASP A 66 16.14 13.41 16.16
C ASP A 66 14.73 13.98 15.97
N GLY A 67 14.53 14.82 14.93
CA GLY A 67 13.22 15.40 14.61
C GLY A 67 12.23 14.43 13.93
N LEU A 68 12.62 13.16 13.76
CA LEU A 68 11.82 12.09 13.18
C LEU A 68 11.78 10.85 14.09
N ARG A 69 11.96 11.05 15.39
CA ARG A 69 11.88 9.95 16.39
C ARG A 69 10.77 10.20 17.39
N ASP A 70 10.03 9.15 17.67
CA ASP A 70 9.13 9.03 18.81
C ASP A 70 9.90 8.63 20.08
N THR A 71 9.22 8.71 21.20
CA THR A 71 9.44 7.80 22.32
C THR A 71 8.46 6.62 22.19
N VAL A 72 8.69 5.52 22.90
CA VAL A 72 7.75 4.39 22.96
C VAL A 72 6.36 4.88 23.37
N GLN A 73 6.29 5.77 24.40
CA GLN A 73 5.04 6.32 24.90
C GLN A 73 4.35 7.22 23.87
N SER A 74 5.07 8.14 23.22
CA SER A 74 4.44 9.03 22.22
C SER A 74 3.97 8.27 20.98
N ALA A 75 4.69 7.21 20.55
CA ALA A 75 4.25 6.35 19.47
C ALA A 75 2.89 5.68 19.76
N TYR A 76 2.72 5.19 21.00
CA TYR A 76 1.45 4.59 21.45
C TYR A 76 0.35 5.64 21.60
N ASP A 77 0.59 6.70 22.38
CA ASP A 77 -0.43 7.69 22.73
C ASP A 77 -0.96 8.46 21.51
N ASP A 78 -0.06 8.91 20.63
CA ASP A 78 -0.44 9.61 19.41
C ASP A 78 -1.18 8.69 18.44
N SER A 79 -0.71 7.45 18.27
CA SER A 79 -1.38 6.47 17.41
C SER A 79 -2.78 6.16 17.95
N LYS A 80 -2.94 5.95 19.24
CA LYS A 80 -4.24 5.69 19.88
C LYS A 80 -5.20 6.86 19.72
N ARG A 81 -4.74 8.07 20.01
CA ARG A 81 -5.54 9.30 19.86
C ARG A 81 -6.02 9.49 18.41
N LEU A 82 -5.14 9.28 17.42
CA LEU A 82 -5.48 9.40 16.00
C LEU A 82 -6.41 8.28 15.55
N LEU A 83 -6.21 7.06 16.06
CA LEU A 83 -7.08 5.92 15.80
C LEU A 83 -8.51 6.21 16.34
N GLU A 84 -8.63 6.61 17.61
CA GLU A 84 -9.92 6.96 18.22
C GLU A 84 -10.64 8.11 17.49
N LYS A 85 -9.87 9.04 16.90
CA LYS A 85 -10.43 10.15 16.13
C LYS A 85 -10.93 9.75 14.74
N TRP A 86 -10.19 8.90 14.03
CA TRP A 86 -10.39 8.70 12.59
C TRP A 86 -10.89 7.32 12.19
N HIS A 87 -10.57 6.27 12.98
CA HIS A 87 -10.95 4.91 12.60
C HIS A 87 -12.47 4.72 12.62
N GLY A 88 -13.02 4.23 11.52
CA GLY A 88 -14.47 4.01 11.39
C GLY A 88 -15.29 5.28 11.17
N GLN A 89 -14.67 6.45 11.01
CA GLN A 89 -15.39 7.65 10.60
C GLN A 89 -15.66 7.59 9.10
N ASP A 90 -16.93 7.62 8.70
CA ASP A 90 -17.35 7.50 7.29
C ASP A 90 -16.68 6.31 6.59
N ARG A 91 -15.72 6.58 5.71
CA ARG A 91 -15.00 5.58 4.92
C ARG A 91 -13.51 5.49 5.29
N LEU A 92 -13.13 6.10 6.42
CA LEU A 92 -11.75 6.19 6.86
C LEU A 92 -11.38 5.01 7.76
N VAL A 93 -10.16 4.51 7.61
CA VAL A 93 -9.60 3.40 8.38
C VAL A 93 -8.20 3.77 8.85
N TYR A 94 -8.01 3.86 10.17
CA TYR A 94 -6.66 4.02 10.72
C TYR A 94 -5.91 2.68 10.64
N ALA A 95 -4.60 2.72 10.36
CA ALA A 95 -3.70 1.57 10.42
C ALA A 95 -2.58 1.82 11.44
N VAL A 96 -2.34 0.88 12.34
CA VAL A 96 -1.14 0.91 13.19
C VAL A 96 0.08 0.76 12.29
N THR A 97 1.05 1.68 12.37
CA THR A 97 2.09 1.81 11.34
C THR A 97 3.50 1.89 11.93
N PRO A 98 4.06 0.79 12.50
CA PRO A 98 5.51 0.73 12.69
C PRO A 98 6.18 0.83 11.31
N ARG A 99 7.18 1.71 11.16
CA ARG A 99 7.83 1.86 9.85
C ARG A 99 8.45 0.55 9.41
N PHE A 100 9.41 0.05 10.18
CA PHE A 100 10.04 -1.28 10.01
C PHE A 100 10.99 -1.55 11.19
N SER A 101 11.35 -2.80 11.42
CA SER A 101 12.14 -3.21 12.59
C SER A 101 13.46 -2.46 12.76
N PRO A 102 14.23 -2.08 11.72
CA PRO A 102 15.46 -1.30 11.90
C PRO A 102 15.26 0.05 12.59
N THR A 103 14.11 0.70 12.44
CA THR A 103 13.82 2.01 13.06
C THR A 103 12.92 1.92 14.30
N SER A 104 12.62 0.70 14.78
CA SER A 104 11.81 0.49 15.98
C SER A 104 12.59 -0.35 16.99
N THR A 105 12.60 0.08 18.25
CA THR A 105 13.05 -0.80 19.34
C THR A 105 12.03 -1.91 19.58
N ARG A 106 12.44 -2.97 20.28
CA ARG A 106 11.53 -4.04 20.70
C ARG A 106 10.37 -3.47 21.52
N GLU A 107 10.67 -2.57 22.43
CA GLU A 107 9.69 -1.92 23.30
C GLU A 107 8.66 -1.11 22.50
N GLN A 108 9.08 -0.44 21.43
CA GLN A 108 8.13 0.26 20.54
C GLN A 108 7.25 -0.73 19.79
N LEU A 109 7.82 -1.82 19.25
CA LEU A 109 7.02 -2.85 18.57
C LEU A 109 6.02 -3.51 19.53
N GLU A 110 6.41 -3.82 20.78
CA GLU A 110 5.53 -4.35 21.82
C GLU A 110 4.39 -3.39 22.16
N ALA A 111 4.67 -2.09 22.30
CA ALA A 111 3.66 -1.08 22.57
C ALA A 111 2.66 -0.95 21.41
N LEU A 112 3.13 -0.96 20.16
CA LEU A 112 2.27 -0.92 18.97
C LEU A 112 1.50 -2.23 18.78
N GLY A 113 2.08 -3.38 19.12
CA GLY A 113 1.37 -4.66 19.14
C GLY A 113 0.26 -4.71 20.18
N ALA A 114 0.50 -4.15 21.38
CA ALA A 114 -0.52 -4.00 22.41
C ALA A 114 -1.67 -3.09 21.93
N LEU A 115 -1.33 -1.94 21.34
CA LEU A 115 -2.32 -1.05 20.74
C LEU A 115 -3.15 -1.76 19.66
N TRP A 116 -2.50 -2.50 18.76
CA TRP A 116 -3.20 -3.25 17.72
C TRP A 116 -4.11 -4.33 18.31
N GLY A 117 -3.72 -4.94 19.43
CA GLY A 117 -4.54 -5.90 20.17
C GLY A 117 -5.82 -5.30 20.76
N GLU A 118 -5.80 -4.01 21.13
CA GLU A 118 -6.99 -3.30 21.64
C GLU A 118 -8.05 -3.02 20.55
N TYR A 119 -7.64 -2.97 19.28
CA TYR A 119 -8.50 -2.63 18.14
C TYR A 119 -8.44 -3.74 17.07
N PRO A 120 -9.24 -4.81 17.23
CA PRO A 120 -9.16 -6.01 16.37
C PRO A 120 -9.56 -5.77 14.91
N ASP A 121 -10.35 -4.76 14.62
CA ASP A 121 -10.81 -4.36 13.28
C ASP A 121 -9.87 -3.36 12.58
N CYS A 122 -8.88 -2.83 13.30
CA CYS A 122 -7.85 -1.96 12.75
C CYS A 122 -6.81 -2.79 11.98
N PRO A 123 -6.39 -2.41 10.76
CA PRO A 123 -5.23 -3.01 10.10
C PRO A 123 -3.91 -2.52 10.69
N MET A 124 -2.83 -3.25 10.39
CA MET A 124 -1.45 -2.86 10.64
C MET A 124 -0.67 -2.90 9.33
N GLN A 125 0.23 -1.96 9.12
CA GLN A 125 1.11 -1.93 7.95
C GLN A 125 2.56 -1.68 8.34
N THR A 126 3.49 -2.36 7.66
CA THR A 126 4.92 -2.21 7.87
C THR A 126 5.70 -2.69 6.64
N HIS A 127 7.02 -2.44 6.62
CA HIS A 127 7.93 -2.99 5.61
C HIS A 127 8.52 -4.31 6.13
N LEU A 128 8.80 -5.25 5.23
CA LEU A 128 9.36 -6.55 5.57
C LEU A 128 10.28 -7.05 4.46
N SER A 129 11.51 -7.42 4.83
CA SER A 129 12.47 -8.15 4.00
C SER A 129 12.62 -7.58 2.59
N GLU A 130 12.80 -6.26 2.50
CA GLU A 130 12.91 -5.54 1.25
C GLU A 130 14.29 -5.69 0.62
N GLN A 131 15.35 -5.54 1.41
CA GLN A 131 16.76 -5.57 0.96
C GLN A 131 17.54 -6.63 1.71
N THR A 132 18.51 -7.26 1.06
CA THR A 132 19.37 -8.26 1.72
C THR A 132 20.18 -7.66 2.86
N ASP A 133 20.71 -6.44 2.69
CA ASP A 133 21.45 -5.75 3.74
C ASP A 133 20.55 -5.34 4.90
N GLU A 134 19.28 -4.99 4.63
CA GLU A 134 18.27 -4.73 5.65
C GLU A 134 17.98 -6.00 6.47
N VAL A 135 17.80 -7.15 5.81
CA VAL A 135 17.59 -8.44 6.50
C VAL A 135 18.78 -8.78 7.41
N ALA A 136 20.00 -8.58 6.92
CA ALA A 136 21.22 -8.79 7.75
C ALA A 136 21.26 -7.82 8.94
N TRP A 137 20.92 -6.55 8.72
CA TRP A 137 20.86 -5.54 9.78
C TRP A 137 19.81 -5.86 10.85
N VAL A 138 18.64 -6.36 10.45
CA VAL A 138 17.62 -6.82 11.41
C VAL A 138 18.15 -7.98 12.25
N ALA A 139 18.84 -8.94 11.67
CA ALA A 139 19.45 -10.04 12.42
C ALA A 139 20.50 -9.56 13.46
N GLU A 140 21.23 -8.48 13.16
CA GLU A 140 22.14 -7.85 14.12
C GLU A 140 21.39 -7.11 15.25
N LEU A 141 20.29 -6.43 14.93
CA LEU A 141 19.51 -5.62 15.87
C LEU A 141 18.61 -6.45 16.79
N PHE A 142 18.20 -7.64 16.33
CA PHE A 142 17.30 -8.56 17.04
C PHE A 142 17.89 -9.99 17.03
N PRO A 143 19.02 -10.21 17.71
CA PRO A 143 19.73 -11.50 17.66
C PRO A 143 18.92 -12.67 18.27
N GLU A 144 17.85 -12.38 19.01
CA GLU A 144 16.94 -13.37 19.58
C GLU A 144 15.84 -13.80 18.59
N ALA A 145 15.59 -13.03 17.53
CA ALA A 145 14.55 -13.34 16.55
C ALA A 145 14.98 -14.46 15.61
N ARG A 146 14.04 -15.34 15.26
CA ARG A 146 14.29 -16.47 14.34
C ARG A 146 14.55 -16.01 12.89
N ASP A 147 13.91 -14.90 12.50
CA ASP A 147 14.01 -14.22 11.22
C ASP A 147 13.41 -12.81 11.33
N TYR A 148 13.32 -12.08 10.23
CA TYR A 148 12.81 -10.72 10.24
C TYR A 148 11.34 -10.65 10.69
N LEU A 149 10.46 -11.51 10.14
CA LEU A 149 9.05 -11.55 10.52
C LEU A 149 8.84 -11.84 12.01
N ASP A 150 9.76 -12.59 12.62
CA ASP A 150 9.69 -12.92 14.06
C ASP A 150 9.76 -11.69 14.96
N THR A 151 10.39 -10.62 14.52
CA THR A 151 10.40 -9.34 15.25
C THR A 151 8.99 -8.77 15.42
N TYR A 152 8.12 -8.97 14.43
CA TYR A 152 6.70 -8.60 14.46
C TYR A 152 5.84 -9.65 15.16
N GLU A 153 6.09 -10.93 14.88
CA GLU A 153 5.32 -12.02 15.49
C GLU A 153 5.48 -12.03 17.02
N ALA A 154 6.71 -11.93 17.52
CA ALA A 154 7.01 -11.94 18.95
C ALA A 154 6.43 -10.73 19.71
N THR A 155 6.12 -9.65 19.02
CA THR A 155 5.59 -8.41 19.61
C THR A 155 4.09 -8.20 19.35
N GLY A 156 3.39 -9.22 18.81
CA GLY A 156 1.94 -9.17 18.59
C GLY A 156 1.51 -8.44 17.31
N LEU A 157 2.43 -8.21 16.37
CA LEU A 157 2.19 -7.51 15.10
C LEU A 157 2.05 -8.48 13.91
N LEU A 158 1.55 -9.71 14.15
CA LEU A 158 1.30 -10.70 13.10
C LEU A 158 -0.05 -11.39 13.30
N ARG A 159 -1.06 -11.00 12.51
CA ARG A 159 -2.39 -11.63 12.44
C ARG A 159 -3.11 -11.17 11.17
N GLU A 160 -4.32 -11.66 10.93
CA GLU A 160 -5.18 -11.13 9.87
C GLU A 160 -5.35 -9.60 10.01
N GLY A 161 -5.26 -8.88 8.88
CA GLY A 161 -5.20 -7.42 8.84
C GLY A 161 -3.77 -6.84 8.86
N GLY A 162 -2.74 -7.68 9.00
CA GLY A 162 -1.33 -7.28 8.81
C GLY A 162 -0.98 -7.17 7.33
N LEU A 163 -0.37 -6.03 6.95
CA LEU A 163 0.10 -5.72 5.58
C LEU A 163 1.60 -5.56 5.60
N PHE A 164 2.31 -6.44 4.91
CA PHE A 164 3.77 -6.46 4.86
C PHE A 164 4.27 -6.00 3.49
N GLY A 165 4.81 -4.78 3.43
CA GLY A 165 5.34 -4.19 2.21
C GLY A 165 6.60 -4.89 1.72
N HIS A 166 6.78 -4.95 0.41
CA HIS A 166 7.87 -5.55 -0.35
C HIS A 166 7.96 -7.07 -0.23
N ALA A 167 8.32 -7.63 0.93
CA ALA A 167 8.35 -9.07 1.19
C ALA A 167 9.10 -9.88 0.09
N ILE A 168 10.29 -9.38 -0.31
CA ILE A 168 11.07 -9.93 -1.43
C ILE A 168 11.93 -11.13 -0.95
N HIS A 169 12.61 -10.96 0.18
CA HIS A 169 13.61 -11.90 0.69
C HIS A 169 13.05 -12.75 1.84
N LEU A 170 11.84 -13.30 1.64
CA LEU A 170 11.18 -14.14 2.64
C LEU A 170 11.81 -15.53 2.72
N THR A 171 12.01 -16.03 3.94
CA THR A 171 12.28 -17.44 4.23
C THR A 171 11.01 -18.29 4.09
N ASP A 172 11.16 -19.61 3.99
CA ASP A 172 10.02 -20.54 3.96
C ASP A 172 9.15 -20.43 5.22
N ARG A 173 9.77 -20.18 6.39
CA ARG A 173 9.04 -19.99 7.64
C ARG A 173 8.18 -18.71 7.58
N GLU A 174 8.73 -17.61 7.14
CA GLU A 174 8.01 -16.33 7.03
C GLU A 174 6.82 -16.46 6.10
N ARG A 175 6.99 -17.09 4.94
CA ARG A 175 5.90 -17.41 4.00
C ARG A 175 4.79 -18.22 4.67
N ALA A 176 5.16 -19.31 5.35
CA ALA A 176 4.20 -20.16 6.03
C ALA A 176 3.43 -19.38 7.11
N ARG A 177 4.13 -18.56 7.91
CA ARG A 177 3.49 -17.78 9.00
C ARG A 177 2.56 -16.68 8.48
N ILE A 178 2.94 -15.94 7.43
CA ILE A 178 2.08 -14.94 6.79
C ILE A 178 0.80 -15.58 6.29
N LYS A 179 0.90 -16.77 5.66
CA LYS A 179 -0.26 -17.53 5.19
C LYS A 179 -1.15 -18.00 6.34
N GLU A 180 -0.59 -18.66 7.34
CA GLU A 180 -1.32 -19.22 8.48
C GLU A 180 -2.09 -18.17 9.27
N THR A 181 -1.51 -16.97 9.40
CA THR A 181 -2.13 -15.84 10.11
C THR A 181 -3.14 -15.05 9.26
N GLY A 182 -3.21 -15.33 7.97
CA GLY A 182 -4.10 -14.61 7.05
C GLY A 182 -3.66 -13.18 6.75
N SER A 183 -2.42 -12.84 7.08
CA SER A 183 -1.79 -11.57 6.71
C SER A 183 -1.59 -11.46 5.20
N ALA A 184 -1.34 -10.26 4.70
CA ALA A 184 -1.09 -10.01 3.28
C ALA A 184 0.31 -9.46 3.03
N VAL A 185 0.85 -9.74 1.86
CA VAL A 185 2.06 -9.09 1.33
C VAL A 185 1.68 -8.06 0.27
N VAL A 186 2.51 -7.03 0.10
CA VAL A 186 2.25 -5.94 -0.84
C VAL A 186 3.41 -5.83 -1.81
N HIS A 187 3.14 -6.11 -3.08
CA HIS A 187 4.12 -5.97 -4.16
C HIS A 187 4.26 -4.51 -4.58
N CYS A 188 5.48 -3.97 -4.50
CA CYS A 188 5.83 -2.58 -4.83
C CYS A 188 6.81 -2.53 -6.04
N PRO A 189 6.40 -2.96 -7.25
CA PRO A 189 7.34 -3.26 -8.34
C PRO A 189 8.18 -2.05 -8.78
N THR A 190 7.59 -0.86 -8.85
CA THR A 190 8.30 0.35 -9.28
C THR A 190 9.35 0.80 -8.27
N SER A 191 9.08 0.65 -6.97
CA SER A 191 10.04 0.92 -5.91
C SER A 191 11.16 -0.14 -5.90
N ASN A 192 10.77 -1.41 -5.87
CA ASN A 192 11.72 -2.53 -5.80
C ASN A 192 12.76 -2.48 -6.91
N THR A 193 12.37 -2.08 -8.12
CA THR A 193 13.30 -1.92 -9.24
C THR A 193 14.08 -0.62 -9.18
N PHE A 194 13.47 0.48 -8.75
CA PHE A 194 14.10 1.81 -8.68
C PHE A 194 15.24 1.86 -7.67
N ILE A 195 15.05 1.24 -6.50
CA ILE A 195 16.07 1.20 -5.44
C ILE A 195 16.87 -0.10 -5.39
N GLY A 196 16.61 -1.04 -6.33
CA GLY A 196 17.40 -2.25 -6.47
C GLY A 196 17.15 -3.32 -5.41
N SER A 197 15.94 -3.38 -4.83
CA SER A 197 15.59 -4.32 -3.75
C SER A 197 15.60 -5.78 -4.19
N GLY A 198 15.18 -6.07 -5.44
CA GLY A 198 15.12 -7.43 -5.98
C GLY A 198 13.82 -7.72 -6.74
N LEU A 199 13.65 -8.99 -7.11
CA LEU A 199 12.50 -9.45 -7.90
C LEU A 199 11.50 -10.20 -7.00
N PHE A 200 10.30 -9.67 -6.87
CA PHE A 200 9.21 -10.25 -6.08
C PHE A 200 8.78 -11.63 -6.61
N ASP A 201 8.58 -12.60 -5.71
CA ASP A 201 8.20 -13.96 -6.05
C ASP A 201 6.69 -14.16 -6.16
N MET A 202 6.10 -13.59 -7.22
CA MET A 202 4.66 -13.70 -7.48
C MET A 202 4.21 -15.15 -7.68
N ASP A 203 5.03 -15.99 -8.31
CA ASP A 203 4.67 -17.38 -8.60
C ASP A 203 4.53 -18.22 -7.34
N GLY A 204 5.55 -18.24 -6.48
CA GLY A 204 5.52 -18.95 -5.22
C GLY A 204 4.36 -18.51 -4.33
N LEU A 205 4.16 -17.20 -4.17
CA LEU A 205 3.08 -16.66 -3.34
C LEU A 205 1.68 -16.98 -3.90
N THR A 206 1.52 -17.00 -5.23
CA THR A 206 0.25 -17.37 -5.86
C THR A 206 -0.06 -18.87 -5.70
N GLN A 207 0.94 -19.74 -5.89
CA GLN A 207 0.80 -21.18 -5.65
C GLN A 207 0.43 -21.48 -4.20
N GLU A 208 0.97 -20.75 -3.27
CA GLU A 208 0.66 -20.82 -1.85
C GLU A 208 -0.69 -20.16 -1.49
N ARG A 209 -1.37 -19.50 -2.41
CA ARG A 209 -2.62 -18.75 -2.19
C ARG A 209 -2.47 -17.66 -1.13
N GLN A 210 -1.35 -16.96 -1.12
CA GLN A 210 -1.15 -15.79 -0.27
C GLN A 210 -2.04 -14.64 -0.74
N LYS A 211 -2.49 -13.80 0.19
CA LYS A 211 -3.10 -12.52 -0.16
C LYS A 211 -2.00 -11.57 -0.64
N VAL A 212 -2.12 -11.09 -1.87
CA VAL A 212 -1.15 -10.17 -2.47
C VAL A 212 -1.86 -8.90 -2.93
N GLY A 213 -1.41 -7.76 -2.43
CA GLY A 213 -1.77 -6.43 -2.92
C GLY A 213 -0.71 -5.87 -3.87
N LEU A 214 -1.08 -4.84 -4.64
CA LEU A 214 -0.18 -4.10 -5.52
C LEU A 214 -0.16 -2.64 -5.11
N ALA A 215 1.04 -2.06 -4.94
CA ALA A 215 1.20 -0.67 -4.53
C ALA A 215 2.20 0.10 -5.37
N THR A 216 1.98 1.40 -5.50
CA THR A 216 2.90 2.33 -6.16
C THR A 216 4.14 2.59 -5.30
N ASP A 217 3.97 2.54 -3.98
CA ASP A 217 5.01 2.96 -3.02
C ASP A 217 5.58 4.34 -3.37
N THR A 218 4.69 5.27 -3.71
CA THR A 218 5.10 6.64 -4.10
C THR A 218 5.88 7.31 -2.98
N GLY A 219 7.09 7.74 -3.31
CA GLY A 219 8.12 8.19 -2.37
C GLY A 219 9.39 7.36 -2.52
N GLY A 220 9.31 6.02 -2.44
CA GLY A 220 10.32 5.05 -2.89
C GLY A 220 10.08 4.65 -4.35
N GLY A 221 8.84 4.51 -4.77
CA GLY A 221 8.44 4.23 -6.14
C GLY A 221 8.48 5.46 -7.06
N SER A 222 8.54 5.21 -8.35
CA SER A 222 8.79 6.22 -9.38
C SER A 222 7.52 6.81 -10.03
N SER A 223 6.30 6.44 -9.58
CA SER A 223 5.06 6.87 -10.23
C SER A 223 3.85 6.78 -9.30
N PHE A 224 2.87 7.69 -9.46
CA PHE A 224 1.52 7.56 -8.90
C PHE A 224 0.62 6.60 -9.70
N SER A 225 1.01 6.25 -10.93
CA SER A 225 0.16 5.50 -11.85
C SER A 225 0.14 4.00 -11.53
N MET A 226 -1.05 3.47 -11.24
CA MET A 226 -1.26 2.02 -11.13
C MET A 226 -1.10 1.31 -12.49
N LEU A 227 -1.28 1.99 -13.63
CA LEU A 227 -0.94 1.44 -14.95
C LEU A 227 0.55 1.16 -15.04
N ARG A 228 1.40 2.15 -14.67
CA ARG A 228 2.86 1.95 -14.63
C ARG A 228 3.27 0.87 -13.61
N THR A 229 2.58 0.81 -12.48
CA THR A 229 2.83 -0.22 -11.46
C THR A 229 2.50 -1.62 -11.98
N MET A 230 1.37 -1.79 -12.68
CA MET A 230 1.03 -3.04 -13.35
C MET A 230 2.04 -3.42 -14.45
N ALA A 231 2.50 -2.45 -15.24
CA ALA A 231 3.54 -2.67 -16.25
C ALA A 231 4.85 -3.18 -15.61
N ALA A 232 5.30 -2.56 -14.52
CA ALA A 232 6.49 -3.01 -13.80
C ALA A 232 6.30 -4.41 -13.18
N ALA A 233 5.12 -4.73 -12.65
CA ALA A 233 4.81 -6.09 -12.18
C ALA A 233 4.87 -7.12 -13.30
N TYR A 234 4.39 -6.78 -14.51
CA TYR A 234 4.52 -7.61 -15.70
C TYR A 234 6.00 -7.83 -16.09
N GLU A 235 6.79 -6.75 -16.13
CA GLU A 235 8.23 -6.80 -16.46
C GLU A 235 8.99 -7.71 -15.48
N ILE A 236 8.73 -7.59 -14.16
CA ILE A 236 9.32 -8.45 -13.12
C ILE A 236 8.86 -9.91 -13.31
N GLY A 237 7.59 -10.13 -13.61
CA GLY A 237 7.06 -11.47 -13.92
C GLY A 237 7.80 -12.13 -15.09
N GLN A 238 8.07 -11.37 -16.16
CA GLN A 238 8.87 -11.87 -17.30
C GLN A 238 10.30 -12.27 -16.90
N LEU A 239 10.95 -11.47 -16.05
CA LEU A 239 12.29 -11.76 -15.55
C LEU A 239 12.35 -12.99 -14.63
N ARG A 240 11.20 -13.41 -14.10
CA ARG A 240 11.05 -14.60 -13.26
C ARG A 240 10.34 -15.77 -13.97
N ASP A 241 10.31 -15.76 -15.28
CA ASP A 241 9.63 -16.78 -16.10
C ASP A 241 8.14 -17.01 -15.74
N ARG A 242 7.48 -15.98 -15.19
CA ARG A 242 6.05 -15.98 -14.78
C ARG A 242 5.32 -14.80 -15.41
N PRO A 243 5.00 -14.84 -16.71
CA PRO A 243 4.26 -13.76 -17.37
C PRO A 243 2.86 -13.60 -16.74
N LEU A 244 2.53 -12.37 -16.34
CA LEU A 244 1.22 -12.03 -15.78
C LEU A 244 0.26 -11.66 -16.92
N HIS A 245 -0.92 -12.29 -16.94
CA HIS A 245 -1.98 -11.92 -17.88
C HIS A 245 -2.59 -10.55 -17.49
N ALA A 246 -3.11 -9.79 -18.47
CA ALA A 246 -3.74 -8.48 -18.22
C ALA A 246 -4.85 -8.52 -17.16
N SER A 247 -5.62 -9.62 -17.10
CA SER A 247 -6.65 -9.81 -16.08
C SER A 247 -6.09 -10.00 -14.66
N GLU A 248 -4.93 -10.65 -14.53
CA GLU A 248 -4.25 -10.80 -13.23
C GLU A 248 -3.71 -9.46 -12.74
N LEU A 249 -3.10 -8.68 -13.64
CA LEU A 249 -2.61 -7.33 -13.34
C LEU A 249 -3.75 -6.43 -12.87
N LEU A 250 -4.87 -6.43 -13.59
CA LEU A 250 -6.06 -5.67 -13.20
C LEU A 250 -6.64 -6.16 -11.87
N TRP A 251 -6.68 -7.48 -11.65
CA TRP A 251 -7.14 -8.05 -10.39
C TRP A 251 -6.25 -7.61 -9.23
N LEU A 252 -4.93 -7.66 -9.37
CA LEU A 252 -3.99 -7.19 -8.34
C LEU A 252 -4.20 -5.72 -8.00
N ALA A 253 -4.42 -4.86 -9.00
CA ALA A 253 -4.64 -3.43 -8.81
C ALA A 253 -6.05 -3.08 -8.26
N THR A 254 -6.97 -4.04 -8.21
CA THR A 254 -8.38 -3.82 -7.80
C THR A 254 -8.80 -4.79 -6.70
N ALA A 255 -9.41 -5.92 -7.08
CA ALA A 255 -9.98 -6.89 -6.13
C ALA A 255 -8.92 -7.56 -5.25
N GLY A 256 -7.72 -7.80 -5.75
CA GLY A 256 -6.60 -8.37 -4.99
C GLY A 256 -6.11 -7.42 -3.90
N SER A 257 -5.90 -6.15 -4.24
CA SER A 257 -5.55 -5.12 -3.25
C SER A 257 -6.68 -4.90 -2.24
N ALA A 258 -7.94 -4.90 -2.68
CA ALA A 258 -9.08 -4.83 -1.77
C ALA A 258 -9.16 -6.04 -0.82
N GLU A 259 -8.80 -7.25 -1.30
CA GLU A 259 -8.72 -8.46 -0.47
C GLU A 259 -7.60 -8.37 0.57
N ALA A 260 -6.42 -7.89 0.16
CA ALA A 260 -5.29 -7.66 1.06
C ALA A 260 -5.65 -6.67 2.19
N LEU A 261 -6.41 -5.62 1.86
CA LEU A 261 -6.91 -4.62 2.81
C LEU A 261 -8.11 -5.09 3.66
N GLY A 262 -8.66 -6.30 3.43
CA GLY A 262 -9.90 -6.75 4.08
C GLY A 262 -11.17 -6.04 3.58
N LEU A 263 -11.08 -5.30 2.48
CA LEU A 263 -12.15 -4.43 1.94
C LEU A 263 -12.87 -5.03 0.71
N ARG A 264 -12.62 -6.29 0.35
CA ARG A 264 -13.19 -6.93 -0.84
C ARG A 264 -14.73 -6.97 -0.85
N HIS A 265 -15.34 -6.87 0.31
CA HIS A 265 -16.79 -6.80 0.46
C HIS A 265 -17.37 -5.40 0.17
N LYS A 266 -16.53 -4.39 0.02
CA LYS A 266 -16.90 -2.98 -0.21
C LYS A 266 -16.44 -2.46 -1.57
N ILE A 267 -15.19 -2.74 -1.96
CA ILE A 267 -14.53 -2.18 -3.15
C ILE A 267 -13.82 -3.25 -3.99
N GLY A 268 -13.23 -2.82 -5.11
CA GLY A 268 -12.41 -3.66 -6.00
C GLY A 268 -13.19 -4.41 -7.06
N GLN A 269 -14.51 -4.28 -7.13
CA GLN A 269 -15.36 -4.95 -8.12
C GLN A 269 -16.55 -4.05 -8.51
N VAL A 270 -16.98 -4.18 -9.77
CA VAL A 270 -18.20 -3.52 -10.28
C VAL A 270 -19.35 -4.50 -10.19
N LYS A 271 -20.09 -4.46 -9.07
CA LYS A 271 -21.30 -5.28 -8.86
C LYS A 271 -22.26 -4.61 -7.87
N PRO A 272 -23.57 -4.95 -7.90
CA PRO A 272 -24.54 -4.43 -6.94
C PRO A 272 -24.11 -4.68 -5.48
N GLY A 273 -24.31 -3.68 -4.62
CA GLY A 273 -23.96 -3.72 -3.20
C GLY A 273 -22.53 -3.26 -2.87
N MET A 274 -21.69 -3.02 -3.89
CA MET A 274 -20.35 -2.41 -3.70
C MET A 274 -20.42 -0.89 -3.71
N GLU A 275 -19.42 -0.27 -3.09
CA GLU A 275 -19.21 1.17 -3.22
C GLU A 275 -18.85 1.51 -4.66
N ALA A 276 -19.46 2.56 -5.20
CA ALA A 276 -19.29 2.91 -6.61
C ALA A 276 -18.06 3.82 -6.82
N ASP A 277 -16.89 3.35 -6.39
CA ASP A 277 -15.60 3.96 -6.71
C ASP A 277 -15.10 3.36 -8.02
N LEU A 278 -15.17 4.16 -9.08
CA LEU A 278 -15.01 3.67 -10.46
C LEU A 278 -14.06 4.57 -11.23
N ILE A 279 -13.35 3.98 -12.18
CA ILE A 279 -12.60 4.71 -13.21
C ILE A 279 -13.08 4.32 -14.60
N VAL A 280 -13.00 5.26 -15.52
CA VAL A 280 -13.21 5.02 -16.96
C VAL A 280 -11.87 5.19 -17.65
N LEU A 281 -11.40 4.12 -18.29
CA LEU A 281 -10.15 4.14 -19.05
C LEU A 281 -10.45 4.47 -20.53
N ASP A 282 -9.63 5.34 -21.10
CA ASP A 282 -9.58 5.57 -22.55
C ASP A 282 -8.55 4.64 -23.20
N LEU A 283 -9.03 3.62 -23.88
CA LEU A 283 -8.19 2.66 -24.61
C LEU A 283 -7.66 3.23 -25.95
N ALA A 284 -7.82 4.53 -26.18
CA ALA A 284 -7.28 5.28 -27.32
C ALA A 284 -6.53 6.55 -26.89
N SER A 285 -6.10 6.61 -25.63
CA SER A 285 -5.49 7.78 -24.99
C SER A 285 -4.23 8.32 -25.70
N THR A 286 -3.56 7.49 -26.48
CA THR A 286 -2.42 7.88 -27.36
C THR A 286 -2.54 7.17 -28.71
N PRO A 287 -1.92 7.73 -29.81
CA PRO A 287 -1.97 7.09 -31.12
C PRO A 287 -1.47 5.65 -31.14
N VAL A 288 -0.43 5.32 -30.34
CA VAL A 288 0.12 3.95 -30.30
C VAL A 288 -0.84 3.01 -29.57
N ILE A 289 -1.46 3.42 -28.47
CA ILE A 289 -2.46 2.63 -27.74
C ILE A 289 -3.68 2.41 -28.63
N ALA A 290 -4.23 3.47 -29.25
CA ALA A 290 -5.35 3.38 -30.19
C ALA A 290 -5.08 2.40 -31.33
N HIS A 291 -3.87 2.48 -31.93
CA HIS A 291 -3.48 1.61 -33.04
C HIS A 291 -3.43 0.13 -32.61
N ARG A 292 -2.96 -0.16 -31.40
CA ARG A 292 -2.90 -1.51 -30.85
C ARG A 292 -4.29 -2.01 -30.45
N ALA A 293 -5.05 -1.22 -29.71
CA ALA A 293 -6.39 -1.57 -29.24
C ALA A 293 -7.37 -1.84 -30.40
N ALA A 294 -7.27 -1.10 -31.52
CA ALA A 294 -8.11 -1.30 -32.71
C ALA A 294 -7.90 -2.65 -33.40
N ARG A 295 -6.91 -3.44 -33.03
CA ARG A 295 -6.58 -4.78 -33.56
C ARG A 295 -6.83 -5.90 -32.55
N ALA A 296 -7.36 -5.57 -31.40
CA ALA A 296 -7.63 -6.51 -30.33
C ALA A 296 -8.91 -7.32 -30.64
N ASP A 297 -8.86 -8.61 -30.44
CA ASP A 297 -10.01 -9.51 -30.55
C ASP A 297 -10.74 -9.66 -29.20
N THR A 298 -10.05 -9.34 -28.11
CA THR A 298 -10.59 -9.43 -26.75
C THR A 298 -10.37 -8.13 -25.96
N ILE A 299 -11.18 -7.93 -24.91
CA ILE A 299 -10.99 -6.79 -23.99
C ILE A 299 -9.60 -6.82 -23.32
N TRP A 300 -9.05 -7.98 -23.07
CA TRP A 300 -7.73 -8.13 -22.43
C TRP A 300 -6.59 -7.70 -23.37
N GLU A 301 -6.71 -8.01 -24.65
CA GLU A 301 -5.77 -7.54 -25.67
C GLU A 301 -5.89 -6.04 -25.91
N ALA A 302 -7.09 -5.46 -25.80
CA ALA A 302 -7.30 -4.01 -25.89
C ALA A 302 -6.75 -3.29 -24.64
N LEU A 303 -6.89 -3.88 -23.44
CA LEU A 303 -6.43 -3.30 -22.17
C LEU A 303 -4.90 -3.37 -22.03
N PHE A 304 -4.27 -4.44 -22.51
CA PHE A 304 -2.83 -4.66 -22.31
C PHE A 304 -1.95 -3.49 -22.80
N PRO A 305 -2.15 -2.91 -24.00
CA PRO A 305 -1.42 -1.72 -24.42
C PRO A 305 -1.59 -0.52 -23.48
N THR A 306 -2.79 -0.34 -22.90
CA THR A 306 -3.04 0.71 -21.93
C THR A 306 -2.29 0.47 -20.63
N ILE A 307 -2.22 -0.78 -20.16
CA ILE A 307 -1.39 -1.13 -18.99
C ILE A 307 0.08 -0.81 -19.26
N MET A 308 0.62 -1.25 -20.41
CA MET A 308 2.06 -1.16 -20.68
C MET A 308 2.54 0.26 -21.05
N MET A 309 1.69 1.08 -21.66
CA MET A 309 2.10 2.37 -22.26
C MET A 309 1.21 3.54 -21.83
N GLY A 310 0.19 3.29 -20.99
CA GLY A 310 -0.72 4.31 -20.51
C GLY A 310 -0.14 5.12 -19.34
N ASP A 311 -0.66 6.32 -19.19
CA ASP A 311 -0.39 7.24 -18.10
C ASP A 311 -1.72 7.90 -17.65
N ASP A 312 -1.66 9.04 -16.96
CA ASP A 312 -2.82 9.81 -16.50
C ASP A 312 -3.79 10.18 -17.63
N ARG A 313 -3.31 10.38 -18.88
CA ARG A 313 -4.16 10.62 -20.05
C ARG A 313 -5.12 9.47 -20.37
N ALA A 314 -4.82 8.27 -19.89
CA ALA A 314 -5.72 7.12 -20.02
C ALA A 314 -6.87 7.15 -18.99
N ILE A 315 -6.79 7.99 -17.96
CA ILE A 315 -7.83 8.13 -16.94
C ILE A 315 -8.83 9.18 -17.41
N ARG A 316 -9.88 8.72 -18.10
CA ARG A 316 -10.91 9.61 -18.66
C ARG A 316 -11.88 10.17 -17.63
N GLU A 317 -12.20 9.37 -16.61
CA GLU A 317 -13.15 9.76 -15.57
C GLU A 317 -12.87 8.97 -14.28
N VAL A 318 -13.01 9.64 -13.15
CA VAL A 318 -13.00 9.04 -11.82
C VAL A 318 -14.33 9.34 -11.13
N ARG A 319 -14.91 8.33 -10.47
CA ARG A 319 -16.11 8.45 -9.64
C ARG A 319 -15.85 7.96 -8.23
N ILE A 320 -16.27 8.74 -7.27
CA ILE A 320 -16.28 8.40 -5.85
C ILE A 320 -17.74 8.31 -5.41
N MET A 321 -18.13 7.15 -4.89
CA MET A 321 -19.53 6.86 -4.52
C MET A 321 -20.52 7.15 -5.68
N GLY A 322 -20.11 6.91 -6.92
CA GLY A 322 -20.89 7.16 -8.11
C GLY A 322 -20.87 8.62 -8.63
N HIS A 323 -20.35 9.55 -7.85
CA HIS A 323 -20.23 10.96 -8.24
C HIS A 323 -18.91 11.20 -8.99
N LYS A 324 -19.01 11.84 -10.16
CA LYS A 324 -17.83 12.25 -10.91
C LYS A 324 -17.04 13.27 -10.11
N VAL A 325 -15.73 13.06 -10.03
CA VAL A 325 -14.79 14.00 -9.41
C VAL A 325 -13.97 14.72 -10.47
N ASP A 326 -13.59 15.95 -10.18
CA ASP A 326 -12.66 16.71 -11.00
C ASP A 326 -11.25 16.16 -10.77
N ILE A 327 -10.59 15.75 -11.84
CA ILE A 327 -9.22 15.20 -11.83
C ILE A 327 -8.21 16.15 -12.47
N GLY A 328 -8.61 17.40 -12.75
CA GLY A 328 -7.71 18.43 -13.29
C GLY A 328 -7.20 18.07 -14.67
N ALA A 329 -8.07 17.96 -15.67
CA ALA A 329 -7.73 17.67 -17.07
C ALA A 329 -7.24 18.91 -17.81
#